data_fbcb7eddb5576cb08373eafbb47badfa
#
_entry.id   fbcb7eddb5576cb08373eafbb47badfa
#
_cell.length_a   1.000
_cell.length_b   1.000
_cell.length_c   1.000
_cell.angle_alpha   90.00
_cell.angle_beta   90.00
_cell.angle_gamma   90.00
#
_symmetry.space_group_name_H-M   'P 1'
#
loop_
_entity.id
_entity.type
_entity.pdbx_description
1 polymer ?
#
loop_
_entity_poly.entity_id
_entity_poly.type
_entity_poly.pdbx_seq_one_letter_code
_entity_poly.pdbx_strand_id
1 'polypeptide(L)'
;MIKRWLTLAGTVMCVGWSALVGAYTITDIENRSVTFDQAPKRFVVANYVANFLLVAGEDNLKKIVAIPGDGWEAMRKGEYLAYTKAFPELKTLPSIGGYHDDILNSEKILSLKPDVLLVNRSQYHINQQRLAILEKAGIKVVVLDYHAMKEANHLQSTKILGQLLGREAVARDLCDTYTNAIATVKDRIDKLPASRLNQRAYFELGNLGAHQQGNSYAKDFLWGGILTTVKAKSLAEGMKASYAPLTREAVISGNPQYIFIGGSIWENAHDSDQMRMGLTVDEKVANERLKGFANRPLWNTLDAVKSGHVYGLDHGSLRNIADWAFTVYIAKVLYPETFEDMDPDQALRALYKRYLPKVDISGTYMFKLH
;
A
#
# COMPACT_ATOMS: atom_id res chain seq x y z
N MET A 1 11.00 -33.12 -74.61
CA MET A 1 11.96 -32.84 -73.54
C MET A 1 11.22 -32.10 -72.43
N ILE A 2 10.83 -32.84 -71.39
CA ILE A 2 10.05 -32.31 -70.25
C ILE A 2 10.98 -32.10 -69.07
N LYS A 3 11.22 -30.87 -68.63
CA LYS A 3 12.01 -30.55 -67.44
C LYS A 3 11.12 -30.65 -66.19
N ARG A 4 11.41 -31.60 -65.30
CA ARG A 4 10.84 -31.76 -63.97
C ARG A 4 11.51 -30.77 -63.01
N TRP A 5 10.73 -29.90 -62.36
CA TRP A 5 11.15 -29.09 -61.25
C TRP A 5 10.88 -29.82 -59.95
N LEU A 6 11.92 -30.13 -59.17
CA LEU A 6 11.84 -30.62 -57.80
C LEU A 6 11.72 -29.42 -56.86
N THR A 7 10.59 -29.27 -56.18
CA THR A 7 10.41 -28.37 -55.07
C THR A 7 10.87 -29.03 -53.77
N LEU A 8 11.99 -28.57 -53.20
CA LEU A 8 12.38 -28.90 -51.82
C LEU A 8 11.54 -28.07 -50.86
N ALA A 9 10.68 -28.74 -50.12
CA ALA A 9 9.99 -28.17 -48.94
C ALA A 9 10.95 -28.20 -47.74
N GLY A 10 11.53 -27.06 -47.39
CA GLY A 10 12.34 -26.92 -46.18
C GLY A 10 11.42 -26.75 -44.99
N THR A 11 11.36 -27.76 -44.12
CA THR A 11 10.71 -27.70 -42.81
C THR A 11 11.59 -26.86 -41.85
N VAL A 12 11.19 -25.62 -41.61
CA VAL A 12 11.81 -24.78 -40.57
C VAL A 12 11.31 -25.30 -39.22
N MET A 13 12.17 -26.06 -38.52
CA MET A 13 11.97 -26.40 -37.13
C MET A 13 12.26 -25.17 -36.29
N CYS A 14 11.22 -24.50 -35.82
CA CYS A 14 11.31 -23.47 -34.77
C CYS A 14 11.65 -24.19 -33.46
N VAL A 15 12.95 -24.31 -33.16
CA VAL A 15 13.41 -24.68 -31.83
C VAL A 15 13.14 -23.50 -30.91
N GLY A 16 12.04 -23.56 -30.16
CA GLY A 16 11.76 -22.62 -29.09
C GLY A 16 12.88 -22.70 -28.04
N TRP A 17 13.74 -21.72 -28.01
CA TRP A 17 14.68 -21.53 -26.90
C TRP A 17 13.87 -21.15 -25.68
N SER A 18 13.50 -22.13 -24.85
CA SER A 18 13.16 -21.89 -23.46
C SER A 18 14.48 -21.47 -22.81
N ALA A 19 14.63 -20.19 -22.52
CA ALA A 19 15.72 -19.72 -21.67
C ALA A 19 15.65 -20.51 -20.36
N LEU A 20 16.60 -21.38 -20.11
CA LEU A 20 16.85 -22.00 -18.82
C LEU A 20 17.22 -20.85 -17.87
N VAL A 21 16.25 -20.37 -17.11
CA VAL A 21 16.51 -19.48 -15.98
C VAL A 21 17.26 -20.37 -14.99
N GLY A 22 18.57 -20.17 -14.87
CA GLY A 22 19.40 -20.86 -13.87
C GLY A 22 18.91 -20.54 -12.45
N ALA A 23 19.33 -21.34 -11.49
CA ALA A 23 19.04 -21.09 -10.08
C ALA A 23 19.44 -19.65 -9.70
N TYR A 24 18.56 -18.95 -8.99
CA TYR A 24 18.81 -17.61 -8.49
C TYR A 24 18.45 -17.48 -7.02
N THR A 25 19.08 -16.53 -6.33
CA THR A 25 18.85 -16.28 -4.90
C THR A 25 18.37 -14.86 -4.71
N ILE A 26 17.33 -14.70 -3.90
CA ILE A 26 16.87 -13.40 -3.42
C ILE A 26 17.24 -13.23 -1.95
N THR A 27 17.47 -11.99 -1.52
CA THR A 27 17.57 -11.63 -0.10
C THR A 27 16.27 -10.94 0.28
N ASP A 28 15.52 -11.54 1.22
CA ASP A 28 14.24 -10.97 1.67
C ASP A 28 14.42 -9.87 2.74
N ILE A 29 13.31 -9.32 3.23
CA ILE A 29 13.33 -8.20 4.20
C ILE A 29 13.91 -8.61 5.56
N GLU A 30 13.90 -9.89 5.91
CA GLU A 30 14.55 -10.44 7.12
C GLU A 30 16.02 -10.83 6.87
N ASN A 31 16.61 -10.37 5.75
CA ASN A 31 17.98 -10.68 5.32
C ASN A 31 18.25 -12.18 5.10
N ARG A 32 17.20 -12.98 4.82
CA ARG A 32 17.33 -14.39 4.54
C ARG A 32 17.60 -14.59 3.05
N SER A 33 18.53 -15.50 2.75
CA SER A 33 18.78 -15.96 1.38
C SER A 33 17.80 -17.06 1.00
N VAL A 34 16.95 -16.81 0.01
CA VAL A 34 15.98 -17.79 -0.50
C VAL A 34 16.33 -18.12 -1.94
N THR A 35 16.71 -19.39 -2.19
CA THR A 35 17.15 -19.87 -3.50
C THR A 35 16.02 -20.58 -4.24
N PHE A 36 15.90 -20.27 -5.51
CA PHE A 36 14.94 -20.83 -6.45
C PHE A 36 15.68 -21.52 -7.60
N ASP A 37 15.36 -22.78 -7.85
CA ASP A 37 15.91 -23.53 -8.98
C ASP A 37 15.27 -23.14 -10.31
N GLN A 38 14.07 -22.59 -10.27
CA GLN A 38 13.29 -22.10 -11.40
C GLN A 38 12.34 -20.98 -10.98
N ALA A 39 11.84 -20.22 -11.93
CA ALA A 39 10.83 -19.19 -11.66
C ALA A 39 9.56 -19.80 -11.07
N PRO A 40 9.05 -19.27 -9.93
CA PRO A 40 7.85 -19.79 -9.28
C PRO A 40 6.60 -19.54 -10.13
N LYS A 41 5.66 -20.50 -10.08
CA LYS A 41 4.42 -20.48 -10.85
C LYS A 41 3.18 -20.39 -9.97
N ARG A 42 3.29 -20.74 -8.67
CA ARG A 42 2.19 -20.85 -7.73
C ARG A 42 2.49 -20.05 -6.47
N PHE A 43 1.75 -18.98 -6.27
CA PHE A 43 1.96 -18.04 -5.16
C PHE A 43 0.79 -18.11 -4.17
N VAL A 44 1.09 -18.20 -2.90
CA VAL A 44 0.20 -17.79 -1.83
C VAL A 44 0.60 -16.37 -1.41
N VAL A 45 -0.32 -15.43 -1.55
CA VAL A 45 -0.09 -14.01 -1.23
C VAL A 45 -0.80 -13.69 0.08
N ALA A 46 -0.12 -13.91 1.21
CA ALA A 46 -0.71 -13.77 2.54
C ALA A 46 -0.90 -12.30 2.97
N ASN A 47 -0.23 -11.36 2.31
CA ASN A 47 -0.41 -9.91 2.52
C ASN A 47 0.00 -9.14 1.25
N TYR A 48 -0.31 -7.84 1.17
CA TYR A 48 0.10 -6.95 0.07
C TYR A 48 -0.40 -7.39 -1.31
N VAL A 49 -1.65 -7.88 -1.40
CA VAL A 49 -2.25 -8.32 -2.68
C VAL A 49 -2.19 -7.21 -3.74
N ALA A 50 -2.49 -5.96 -3.36
CA ALA A 50 -2.41 -4.81 -4.27
C ALA A 50 -0.99 -4.59 -4.82
N ASN A 51 0.06 -4.68 -3.96
CA ASN A 51 1.46 -4.57 -4.39
C ASN A 51 1.86 -5.71 -5.33
N PHE A 52 1.44 -6.93 -5.01
CA PHE A 52 1.65 -8.07 -5.89
C PHE A 52 1.05 -7.81 -7.28
N LEU A 53 -0.20 -7.38 -7.34
CA LEU A 53 -0.91 -7.13 -8.60
C LEU A 53 -0.31 -5.96 -9.40
N LEU A 54 0.17 -4.89 -8.75
CA LEU A 54 0.85 -3.78 -9.42
C LEU A 54 2.11 -4.25 -10.16
N VAL A 55 2.87 -5.17 -9.57
CA VAL A 55 4.07 -5.73 -10.21
C VAL A 55 3.71 -6.82 -11.20
N ALA A 56 2.82 -7.75 -10.82
CA ALA A 56 2.43 -8.92 -11.61
C ALA A 56 1.72 -8.55 -12.92
N GLY A 57 0.86 -7.51 -12.85
CA GLY A 57 -0.09 -7.22 -13.91
C GLY A 57 -1.15 -8.32 -14.07
N GLU A 58 -2.12 -8.10 -14.95
CA GLU A 58 -3.24 -9.00 -15.15
C GLU A 58 -2.83 -10.40 -15.63
N ASP A 59 -1.82 -10.50 -16.50
CA ASP A 59 -1.37 -11.77 -17.08
C ASP A 59 -0.85 -12.79 -16.06
N ASN A 60 -0.36 -12.31 -14.91
CA ASN A 60 0.20 -13.15 -13.86
C ASN A 60 -0.78 -13.46 -12.72
N LEU A 61 -2.02 -12.96 -12.80
CA LEU A 61 -3.05 -13.19 -11.79
C LEU A 61 -3.29 -14.69 -11.55
N LYS A 62 -3.30 -15.48 -12.62
CA LYS A 62 -3.45 -16.95 -12.58
C LYS A 62 -2.36 -17.68 -11.78
N LYS A 63 -1.27 -17.02 -11.44
CA LYS A 63 -0.24 -17.58 -10.57
C LYS A 63 -0.62 -17.53 -9.08
N ILE A 64 -1.61 -16.75 -8.70
CA ILE A 64 -2.08 -16.70 -7.31
C ILE A 64 -2.96 -17.92 -7.06
N VAL A 65 -2.65 -18.71 -6.05
CA VAL A 65 -3.41 -19.92 -5.68
C VAL A 65 -4.18 -19.77 -4.37
N ALA A 66 -3.88 -18.75 -3.56
CA ALA A 66 -4.64 -18.38 -2.36
C ALA A 66 -4.28 -16.97 -1.89
N ILE A 67 -5.22 -16.35 -1.20
CA ILE A 67 -5.11 -15.03 -0.55
C ILE A 67 -5.81 -15.10 0.82
N PRO A 68 -5.64 -14.12 1.72
CA PRO A 68 -6.38 -14.04 2.98
C PRO A 68 -7.77 -13.41 2.76
N GLY A 69 -8.59 -13.97 1.86
CA GLY A 69 -9.78 -13.33 1.30
C GLY A 69 -10.78 -12.85 2.35
N ASP A 70 -11.15 -13.72 3.31
CA ASP A 70 -12.13 -13.39 4.35
C ASP A 70 -11.66 -12.22 5.22
N GLY A 71 -10.40 -12.24 5.65
CA GLY A 71 -9.82 -11.17 6.46
C GLY A 71 -9.63 -9.88 5.66
N TRP A 72 -9.27 -9.97 4.38
CA TRP A 72 -9.15 -8.81 3.50
C TRP A 72 -10.51 -8.14 3.28
N GLU A 73 -11.56 -8.92 3.03
CA GLU A 73 -12.93 -8.41 2.92
C GLU A 73 -13.40 -7.74 4.22
N ALA A 74 -13.19 -8.38 5.37
CA ALA A 74 -13.61 -7.85 6.65
C ALA A 74 -12.90 -6.54 7.02
N MET A 75 -11.59 -6.44 6.78
CA MET A 75 -10.77 -5.31 7.24
C MET A 75 -10.60 -4.20 6.20
N ARG A 76 -10.78 -4.51 4.92
CA ARG A 76 -10.52 -3.62 3.78
C ARG A 76 -11.58 -3.79 2.70
N LYS A 77 -12.84 -3.75 3.10
CA LYS A 77 -13.99 -4.04 2.23
C LYS A 77 -13.96 -3.28 0.91
N GLY A 78 -13.67 -1.98 0.95
CA GLY A 78 -13.63 -1.17 -0.27
C GLY A 78 -12.54 -1.62 -1.24
N GLU A 79 -11.36 -1.91 -0.73
CA GLU A 79 -10.25 -2.44 -1.53
C GLU A 79 -10.59 -3.82 -2.10
N TYR A 80 -11.03 -4.75 -1.25
CA TYR A 80 -11.47 -6.09 -1.67
C TYR A 80 -12.52 -6.03 -2.79
N LEU A 81 -13.56 -5.21 -2.64
CA LEU A 81 -14.63 -5.09 -3.64
C LEU A 81 -14.12 -4.50 -4.96
N ALA A 82 -13.26 -3.48 -4.93
CA ALA A 82 -12.72 -2.88 -6.13
C ALA A 82 -11.83 -3.87 -6.91
N TYR A 83 -10.93 -4.58 -6.20
CA TYR A 83 -10.05 -5.56 -6.83
C TYR A 83 -10.80 -6.80 -7.31
N THR A 84 -11.78 -7.31 -6.54
CA THR A 84 -12.57 -8.47 -6.97
C THR A 84 -13.62 -8.15 -8.03
N LYS A 85 -14.01 -6.89 -8.20
CA LYS A 85 -14.79 -6.43 -9.35
C LYS A 85 -13.93 -6.40 -10.61
N ALA A 86 -12.69 -5.92 -10.51
CA ALA A 86 -11.73 -5.90 -11.61
C ALA A 86 -11.25 -7.31 -12.01
N PHE A 87 -11.08 -8.17 -11.02
CA PHE A 87 -10.53 -9.53 -11.13
C PHE A 87 -11.42 -10.52 -10.36
N PRO A 88 -12.55 -10.98 -10.96
CA PRO A 88 -13.53 -11.83 -10.27
C PRO A 88 -12.97 -13.17 -9.76
N GLU A 89 -11.92 -13.69 -10.39
CA GLU A 89 -11.22 -14.90 -9.98
C GLU A 89 -10.64 -14.81 -8.55
N LEU A 90 -10.31 -13.62 -8.06
CA LEU A 90 -9.83 -13.45 -6.67
C LEU A 90 -10.87 -13.90 -5.63
N LYS A 91 -12.19 -13.79 -5.92
CA LYS A 91 -13.25 -14.25 -5.04
C LYS A 91 -13.29 -15.75 -4.87
N THR A 92 -12.80 -16.49 -5.86
CA THR A 92 -12.84 -17.94 -5.88
C THR A 92 -11.61 -18.58 -5.25
N LEU A 93 -10.60 -17.78 -4.92
CA LEU A 93 -9.38 -18.27 -4.31
C LEU A 93 -9.62 -18.71 -2.86
N PRO A 94 -9.01 -19.83 -2.43
CA PRO A 94 -9.05 -20.25 -1.04
C PRO A 94 -8.53 -19.17 -0.08
N SER A 95 -9.25 -18.94 1.01
CA SER A 95 -8.78 -18.09 2.10
C SER A 95 -7.84 -18.86 3.03
N ILE A 96 -6.73 -18.22 3.43
CA ILE A 96 -5.66 -18.83 4.24
C ILE A 96 -5.53 -18.20 5.64
N GLY A 97 -6.44 -17.29 6.03
CA GLY A 97 -6.36 -16.54 7.27
C GLY A 97 -5.21 -15.53 7.31
N GLY A 98 -4.90 -15.03 8.49
CA GLY A 98 -3.70 -14.23 8.76
C GLY A 98 -3.74 -12.76 8.34
N TYR A 99 -4.88 -12.23 7.89
CA TYR A 99 -4.95 -10.84 7.50
C TYR A 99 -5.05 -9.87 8.69
N HIS A 100 -5.75 -10.29 9.75
CA HIS A 100 -5.99 -9.47 10.94
C HIS A 100 -5.14 -9.90 12.15
N ASP A 101 -5.12 -11.20 12.40
CA ASP A 101 -4.45 -11.80 13.57
C ASP A 101 -3.05 -12.32 13.26
N ASP A 102 -2.62 -12.16 12.01
CA ASP A 102 -1.37 -12.68 11.45
C ASP A 102 -1.22 -14.22 11.53
N ILE A 103 -2.27 -14.97 11.91
CA ILE A 103 -2.22 -16.43 12.08
C ILE A 103 -2.57 -17.13 10.78
N LEU A 104 -1.59 -17.80 10.16
CA LEU A 104 -1.74 -18.50 8.89
C LEU A 104 -2.29 -19.93 9.06
N ASN A 105 -3.20 -20.34 8.19
CA ASN A 105 -3.65 -21.72 8.09
C ASN A 105 -2.64 -22.56 7.29
N SER A 106 -1.64 -23.10 8.00
CA SER A 106 -0.54 -23.87 7.39
C SER A 106 -1.01 -25.16 6.70
N GLU A 107 -2.04 -25.84 7.22
CA GLU A 107 -2.58 -27.06 6.61
C GLU A 107 -3.20 -26.73 5.24
N LYS A 108 -3.98 -25.65 5.17
CA LYS A 108 -4.54 -25.18 3.91
C LYS A 108 -3.45 -24.81 2.92
N ILE A 109 -2.46 -24.05 3.34
CA ILE A 109 -1.32 -23.66 2.49
C ILE A 109 -0.60 -24.92 1.97
N LEU A 110 -0.31 -25.88 2.85
CA LEU A 110 0.37 -27.13 2.48
C LEU A 110 -0.43 -27.91 1.42
N SER A 111 -1.77 -27.99 1.59
CA SER A 111 -2.64 -28.71 0.65
C SER A 111 -2.66 -28.09 -0.75
N LEU A 112 -2.42 -26.79 -0.88
CA LEU A 112 -2.37 -26.05 -2.14
C LEU A 112 -1.05 -26.22 -2.89
N LYS A 113 -0.01 -26.73 -2.24
CA LYS A 113 1.33 -26.96 -2.82
C LYS A 113 1.85 -25.75 -3.61
N PRO A 114 1.94 -24.56 -2.99
CA PRO A 114 2.51 -23.40 -3.66
C PRO A 114 4.03 -23.54 -3.78
N ASP A 115 4.61 -22.85 -4.76
CA ASP A 115 6.08 -22.72 -4.85
C ASP A 115 6.58 -21.68 -3.84
N VAL A 116 5.78 -20.61 -3.63
CA VAL A 116 6.12 -19.46 -2.78
C VAL A 116 4.97 -19.06 -1.90
N LEU A 117 5.27 -18.78 -0.64
CA LEU A 117 4.42 -18.10 0.31
C LEU A 117 5.01 -16.71 0.60
N LEU A 118 4.29 -15.66 0.22
CA LEU A 118 4.63 -14.28 0.53
C LEU A 118 3.95 -13.86 1.84
N VAL A 119 4.74 -13.42 2.81
CA VAL A 119 4.27 -13.00 4.13
C VAL A 119 4.78 -11.61 4.48
N ASN A 120 4.10 -10.90 5.39
CA ASN A 120 4.65 -9.71 6.01
C ASN A 120 5.55 -10.09 7.21
N ARG A 121 6.25 -9.10 7.78
CA ARG A 121 7.15 -9.33 8.93
C ARG A 121 6.42 -9.87 10.17
N SER A 122 5.23 -9.38 10.48
CA SER A 122 4.45 -9.83 11.63
C SER A 122 4.02 -11.29 11.45
N GLN A 123 3.46 -11.63 10.28
CA GLN A 123 3.12 -13.01 9.95
C GLN A 123 4.35 -13.95 10.04
N TYR A 124 5.52 -13.49 9.56
CA TYR A 124 6.75 -14.26 9.67
C TYR A 124 7.11 -14.56 11.12
N HIS A 125 7.13 -13.55 11.99
CA HIS A 125 7.53 -13.73 13.39
C HIS A 125 6.51 -14.55 14.21
N ILE A 126 5.22 -14.37 13.96
CA ILE A 126 4.15 -15.10 14.70
C ILE A 126 4.07 -16.57 14.28
N ASN A 127 4.36 -16.90 13.02
CA ASN A 127 4.17 -18.25 12.49
C ASN A 127 5.45 -19.08 12.38
N GLN A 128 6.54 -18.78 13.07
CA GLN A 128 7.85 -19.43 12.90
C GLN A 128 7.77 -20.96 12.83
N GLN A 129 7.03 -21.61 13.74
CA GLN A 129 6.88 -23.06 13.76
C GLN A 129 6.10 -23.60 12.53
N ARG A 130 5.02 -22.91 12.15
CA ARG A 130 4.21 -23.26 10.96
C ARG A 130 5.02 -23.10 9.68
N LEU A 131 5.76 -22.00 9.58
CA LEU A 131 6.60 -21.72 8.41
C LEU A 131 7.72 -22.74 8.27
N ALA A 132 8.35 -23.18 9.35
CA ALA A 132 9.35 -24.24 9.32
C ALA A 132 8.79 -25.57 8.77
N ILE A 133 7.53 -25.90 9.04
CA ILE A 133 6.87 -27.09 8.48
C ILE A 133 6.67 -26.91 6.96
N LEU A 134 6.22 -25.72 6.51
CA LEU A 134 6.01 -25.41 5.10
C LEU A 134 7.35 -25.44 4.32
N GLU A 135 8.40 -24.87 4.90
CA GLU A 135 9.75 -24.88 4.28
C GLU A 135 10.31 -26.30 4.16
N LYS A 136 10.11 -27.17 5.17
CA LYS A 136 10.46 -28.60 5.09
C LYS A 136 9.70 -29.34 3.98
N ALA A 137 8.50 -28.88 3.66
CA ALA A 137 7.71 -29.41 2.54
C ALA A 137 8.12 -28.82 1.17
N GLY A 138 9.17 -27.97 1.13
CA GLY A 138 9.71 -27.39 -0.09
C GLY A 138 9.08 -26.06 -0.51
N ILE A 139 8.15 -25.50 0.28
CA ILE A 139 7.54 -24.20 0.00
C ILE A 139 8.54 -23.10 0.38
N LYS A 140 8.85 -22.21 -0.55
CA LYS A 140 9.74 -21.07 -0.29
C LYS A 140 8.99 -19.95 0.41
N VAL A 141 9.41 -19.58 1.62
CA VAL A 141 8.83 -18.44 2.36
C VAL A 141 9.66 -17.19 2.07
N VAL A 142 8.99 -16.12 1.66
CA VAL A 142 9.61 -14.82 1.33
C VAL A 142 8.91 -13.72 2.11
N VAL A 143 9.70 -12.94 2.83
CA VAL A 143 9.20 -11.85 3.67
C VAL A 143 9.27 -10.54 2.91
N LEU A 144 8.15 -9.82 2.88
CA LEU A 144 8.01 -8.48 2.32
C LEU A 144 7.66 -7.49 3.44
N ASP A 145 7.94 -6.20 3.26
CA ASP A 145 7.52 -5.17 4.20
C ASP A 145 7.18 -3.83 3.53
N TYR A 146 5.91 -3.48 3.59
CA TYR A 146 5.40 -2.15 3.26
C TYR A 146 4.77 -1.45 4.49
N HIS A 147 4.76 -2.09 5.67
CA HIS A 147 4.19 -1.52 6.90
C HIS A 147 5.13 -0.53 7.59
N ALA A 148 6.43 -0.75 7.54
CA ALA A 148 7.40 0.08 8.25
C ALA A 148 7.53 1.51 7.69
N MET A 149 6.88 1.83 6.56
CA MET A 149 6.97 3.13 5.86
C MET A 149 8.43 3.59 5.66
N LYS A 150 9.32 2.62 5.44
CA LYS A 150 10.72 2.85 5.10
C LYS A 150 10.90 2.68 3.61
N GLU A 151 11.39 3.71 2.95
CA GLU A 151 11.66 3.70 1.51
C GLU A 151 12.44 2.44 1.09
N ALA A 152 13.54 2.11 1.78
CA ALA A 152 14.35 0.93 1.49
C ALA A 152 13.54 -0.38 1.48
N ASN A 153 12.61 -0.55 2.42
CA ASN A 153 11.78 -1.76 2.51
C ASN A 153 10.75 -1.83 1.38
N HIS A 154 10.12 -0.69 1.02
CA HIS A 154 9.20 -0.61 -0.13
C HIS A 154 9.92 -0.98 -1.43
N LEU A 155 11.08 -0.38 -1.67
CA LEU A 155 11.89 -0.64 -2.87
C LEU A 155 12.37 -2.09 -2.93
N GLN A 156 12.89 -2.62 -1.81
CA GLN A 156 13.38 -4.01 -1.75
C GLN A 156 12.22 -5.01 -1.97
N SER A 157 11.09 -4.82 -1.29
CA SER A 157 9.91 -5.69 -1.46
C SER A 157 9.39 -5.68 -2.90
N THR A 158 9.36 -4.51 -3.54
CA THR A 158 8.94 -4.39 -4.95
C THR A 158 9.92 -5.05 -5.90
N LYS A 159 11.24 -4.89 -5.67
CA LYS A 159 12.28 -5.57 -6.46
C LYS A 159 12.19 -7.10 -6.32
N ILE A 160 11.95 -7.60 -5.11
CA ILE A 160 11.74 -9.03 -4.85
C ILE A 160 10.55 -9.55 -5.66
N LEU A 161 9.41 -8.85 -5.65
CA LEU A 161 8.26 -9.21 -6.48
C LEU A 161 8.61 -9.22 -7.96
N GLY A 162 9.37 -8.22 -8.44
CA GLY A 162 9.86 -8.17 -9.81
C GLY A 162 10.66 -9.41 -10.21
N GLN A 163 11.62 -9.82 -9.37
CA GLN A 163 12.45 -11.00 -9.59
C GLN A 163 11.64 -12.30 -9.59
N LEU A 164 10.74 -12.47 -8.61
CA LEU A 164 9.90 -13.66 -8.49
C LEU A 164 8.93 -13.83 -9.68
N LEU A 165 8.48 -12.72 -10.26
CA LEU A 165 7.47 -12.69 -11.32
C LEU A 165 8.08 -12.59 -12.74
N GLY A 166 9.39 -12.34 -12.85
CA GLY A 166 10.03 -12.00 -14.14
C GLY A 166 9.56 -10.65 -14.67
N ARG A 167 9.34 -9.67 -13.75
CA ARG A 167 8.79 -8.34 -14.04
C ARG A 167 9.70 -7.22 -13.52
N GLU A 168 11.02 -7.43 -13.61
CA GLU A 168 12.03 -6.51 -13.05
C GLU A 168 11.94 -5.11 -13.64
N ALA A 169 11.56 -4.99 -14.91
CA ALA A 169 11.40 -3.69 -15.55
C ALA A 169 10.23 -2.89 -14.93
N VAL A 170 9.10 -3.56 -14.63
CA VAL A 170 7.94 -2.95 -13.95
C VAL A 170 8.31 -2.58 -12.53
N ALA A 171 8.96 -3.49 -11.80
CA ALA A 171 9.40 -3.23 -10.43
C ALA A 171 10.37 -2.05 -10.37
N ARG A 172 11.28 -1.93 -11.33
CA ARG A 172 12.21 -0.80 -11.44
C ARG A 172 11.46 0.52 -11.66
N ASP A 173 10.54 0.58 -12.62
CA ASP A 173 9.77 1.79 -12.91
C ASP A 173 8.93 2.26 -11.71
N LEU A 174 8.31 1.33 -10.98
CA LEU A 174 7.60 1.62 -9.72
C LEU A 174 8.55 2.15 -8.64
N CYS A 175 9.73 1.52 -8.48
CA CYS A 175 10.75 1.95 -7.53
C CYS A 175 11.31 3.34 -7.88
N ASP A 176 11.61 3.58 -9.14
CA ASP A 176 12.15 4.87 -9.62
C ASP A 176 11.11 5.98 -9.42
N THR A 177 9.83 5.70 -9.69
CA THR A 177 8.72 6.64 -9.42
C THR A 177 8.67 6.99 -7.93
N TYR A 178 8.72 5.99 -7.05
CA TYR A 178 8.73 6.20 -5.59
C TYR A 178 9.94 7.05 -5.15
N THR A 179 11.13 6.63 -5.53
CA THR A 179 12.38 7.29 -5.15
C THR A 179 12.42 8.75 -5.63
N ASN A 180 12.03 9.00 -6.88
CA ASN A 180 12.02 10.35 -7.46
C ASN A 180 11.00 11.25 -6.75
N ALA A 181 9.82 10.74 -6.41
CA ALA A 181 8.81 11.51 -5.68
C ALA A 181 9.32 11.92 -4.28
N ILE A 182 9.85 10.96 -3.52
CA ILE A 182 10.37 11.22 -2.17
C ILE A 182 11.61 12.11 -2.19
N ALA A 183 12.54 11.89 -3.12
CA ALA A 183 13.72 12.74 -3.29
C ALA A 183 13.31 14.19 -3.63
N THR A 184 12.35 14.37 -4.54
CA THR A 184 11.83 15.70 -4.90
C THR A 184 11.25 16.42 -3.68
N VAL A 185 10.47 15.70 -2.86
CA VAL A 185 9.90 16.27 -1.63
C VAL A 185 11.02 16.72 -0.69
N LYS A 186 11.99 15.85 -0.39
CA LYS A 186 13.12 16.15 0.49
C LYS A 186 13.94 17.33 -0.02
N ASP A 187 14.35 17.29 -1.28
CA ASP A 187 15.21 18.33 -1.89
C ASP A 187 14.55 19.72 -1.88
N ARG A 188 13.24 19.79 -2.14
CA ARG A 188 12.52 21.06 -2.12
C ARG A 188 12.34 21.59 -0.70
N ILE A 189 12.01 20.74 0.25
CA ILE A 189 11.82 21.11 1.66
C ILE A 189 13.16 21.52 2.29
N ASP A 190 14.27 20.86 1.95
CA ASP A 190 15.60 21.19 2.48
C ASP A 190 16.08 22.59 2.08
N LYS A 191 15.54 23.15 1.01
CA LYS A 191 15.83 24.52 0.54
C LYS A 191 14.97 25.58 1.22
N LEU A 192 13.95 25.19 2.00
CA LEU A 192 13.09 26.14 2.68
C LEU A 192 13.78 26.74 3.91
N PRO A 193 13.53 28.02 4.22
CA PRO A 193 14.04 28.63 5.45
C PRO A 193 13.40 27.96 6.68
N ALA A 194 14.15 27.87 7.77
CA ALA A 194 13.72 27.23 9.01
C ALA A 194 12.37 27.75 9.54
N SER A 195 12.06 29.02 9.28
CA SER A 195 10.79 29.66 9.67
C SER A 195 9.56 29.08 8.96
N ARG A 196 9.74 28.40 7.84
CA ARG A 196 8.64 27.74 7.10
C ARG A 196 8.43 26.29 7.54
N LEU A 197 9.39 25.70 8.26
CA LEU A 197 9.37 24.31 8.71
C LEU A 197 8.61 24.15 10.04
N ASN A 198 8.43 22.89 10.46
CA ASN A 198 7.83 22.52 11.75
C ASN A 198 6.40 23.05 11.95
N GLN A 199 5.61 23.09 10.86
CA GLN A 199 4.18 23.36 10.94
C GLN A 199 3.50 22.31 11.83
N ARG A 200 2.72 22.77 12.84
CA ARG A 200 2.04 21.85 13.76
C ARG A 200 0.93 21.10 13.04
N ALA A 201 1.03 19.78 13.02
CA ALA A 201 0.10 18.90 12.35
C ALA A 201 -0.47 17.85 13.31
N TYR A 202 -1.74 17.57 13.16
CA TYR A 202 -2.43 16.47 13.82
C TYR A 202 -2.95 15.49 12.78
N PHE A 203 -2.58 14.22 12.92
CA PHE A 203 -3.20 13.14 12.17
C PHE A 203 -4.00 12.24 13.11
N GLU A 204 -5.20 11.85 12.66
CA GLU A 204 -6.06 10.90 13.36
C GLU A 204 -6.67 9.90 12.39
N LEU A 205 -6.68 8.62 12.78
CA LEU A 205 -7.43 7.60 12.06
C LEU A 205 -8.92 7.70 12.41
N GLY A 206 -9.75 8.03 11.44
CA GLY A 206 -11.18 8.27 11.61
C GLY A 206 -12.05 7.01 11.69
N ASN A 207 -11.49 5.87 12.07
CA ASN A 207 -12.18 4.57 12.13
C ASN A 207 -13.18 4.43 13.29
N LEU A 208 -13.07 5.26 14.31
CA LEU A 208 -13.99 5.28 15.45
C LEU A 208 -15.10 6.33 15.32
N GLY A 209 -15.11 7.08 14.20
CA GLY A 209 -16.06 8.15 13.96
C GLY A 209 -15.73 9.47 14.65
N ALA A 210 -16.57 10.49 14.43
CA ALA A 210 -16.34 11.83 14.93
C ALA A 210 -16.53 11.96 16.46
N HIS A 211 -17.20 11.00 17.11
CA HIS A 211 -17.47 11.05 18.55
C HIS A 211 -16.32 10.61 19.42
N GLN A 212 -15.34 9.86 18.85
CA GLN A 212 -14.22 9.31 19.57
C GLN A 212 -12.91 9.75 18.93
N GLN A 213 -11.82 9.85 19.73
CA GLN A 213 -10.49 10.01 19.20
C GLN A 213 -9.97 8.67 18.69
N GLY A 214 -9.64 8.64 17.41
CA GLY A 214 -8.91 7.53 16.80
C GLY A 214 -7.41 7.62 17.02
N ASN A 215 -6.68 6.63 16.52
CA ASN A 215 -5.24 6.56 16.70
C ASN A 215 -4.51 7.65 15.90
N SER A 216 -3.56 8.30 16.56
CA SER A 216 -2.44 9.01 15.96
C SER A 216 -1.22 8.10 15.88
N TYR A 217 -0.17 8.51 15.18
CA TYR A 217 1.01 7.69 14.90
C TYR A 217 2.31 8.38 15.30
N ALA A 218 3.19 7.63 15.97
CA ALA A 218 4.51 8.10 16.33
C ALA A 218 5.36 8.43 15.09
N LYS A 219 6.40 9.26 15.28
CA LYS A 219 7.23 9.83 14.20
C LYS A 219 7.79 8.83 13.18
N ASP A 220 7.98 7.57 13.57
CA ASP A 220 8.62 6.54 12.72
C ASP A 220 7.61 5.50 12.19
N PHE A 221 6.31 5.74 12.34
CA PHE A 221 5.30 4.75 11.99
C PHE A 221 4.16 5.35 11.15
N LEU A 222 3.84 4.71 10.02
CA LEU A 222 2.77 5.10 9.08
C LEU A 222 2.70 6.62 8.84
N TRP A 223 1.59 7.26 9.14
CA TRP A 223 1.38 8.69 8.93
C TRP A 223 2.36 9.58 9.69
N GLY A 224 2.81 9.14 10.87
CA GLY A 224 3.85 9.84 11.61
C GLY A 224 5.18 9.89 10.85
N GLY A 225 5.55 8.79 10.16
CA GLY A 225 6.72 8.74 9.29
C GLY A 225 6.60 9.71 8.10
N ILE A 226 5.42 9.82 7.50
CA ILE A 226 5.16 10.79 6.42
C ILE A 226 5.29 12.23 6.95
N LEU A 227 4.66 12.55 8.09
CA LEU A 227 4.77 13.88 8.70
C LEU A 227 6.21 14.24 9.03
N THR A 228 7.01 13.28 9.49
CA THR A 228 8.45 13.45 9.71
C THR A 228 9.20 13.74 8.41
N THR A 229 8.90 13.01 7.35
CA THR A 229 9.53 13.19 6.03
C THR A 229 9.29 14.58 5.46
N VAL A 230 8.10 15.13 5.65
CA VAL A 230 7.76 16.50 5.21
C VAL A 230 8.12 17.59 6.23
N LYS A 231 8.88 17.26 7.28
CA LYS A 231 9.29 18.17 8.36
C LYS A 231 8.13 18.92 9.03
N ALA A 232 6.97 18.25 9.17
CA ALA A 232 5.90 18.74 10.03
C ALA A 232 6.21 18.40 11.50
N LYS A 233 5.74 19.24 12.42
CA LYS A 233 5.75 18.95 13.85
C LYS A 233 4.46 18.23 14.22
N SER A 234 4.50 16.90 14.24
CA SER A 234 3.35 16.09 14.64
C SER A 234 3.06 16.24 16.13
N LEU A 235 1.77 16.37 16.50
CA LEU A 235 1.38 16.35 17.92
C LEU A 235 1.66 14.99 18.58
N ALA A 236 1.78 13.93 17.79
CA ALA A 236 2.04 12.56 18.23
C ALA A 236 3.52 12.14 18.16
N GLU A 237 4.45 13.04 17.76
CA GLU A 237 5.86 12.68 17.50
C GLU A 237 6.57 12.07 18.72
N GLY A 238 6.21 12.51 19.93
CA GLY A 238 6.80 12.07 21.20
C GLY A 238 6.13 10.83 21.81
N MET A 239 5.18 10.19 21.13
CA MET A 239 4.51 9.00 21.65
C MET A 239 5.49 7.84 21.83
N LYS A 240 5.36 7.09 22.94
CA LYS A 240 6.13 5.86 23.18
C LYS A 240 5.60 4.66 22.40
N ALA A 241 4.27 4.57 22.26
CA ALA A 241 3.62 3.55 21.44
C ALA A 241 3.72 3.94 19.97
N SER A 242 3.79 2.96 19.05
CA SER A 242 3.78 3.22 17.62
C SER A 242 2.50 3.93 17.18
N TYR A 243 1.38 3.66 17.83
CA TYR A 243 0.11 4.33 17.64
C TYR A 243 -0.74 4.28 18.91
N ALA A 244 -1.48 5.33 19.17
CA ALA A 244 -2.49 5.45 20.23
C ALA A 244 -3.33 6.71 19.97
N PRO A 245 -4.54 6.82 20.53
CA PRO A 245 -5.28 8.08 20.50
C PRO A 245 -4.58 9.14 21.36
N LEU A 246 -4.58 10.39 20.89
CA LEU A 246 -4.31 11.55 21.75
C LEU A 246 -5.59 11.92 22.50
N THR A 247 -5.46 12.46 23.73
CA THR A 247 -6.63 12.97 24.44
C THR A 247 -7.14 14.25 23.76
N ARG A 248 -8.40 14.57 23.96
CA ARG A 248 -9.00 15.81 23.44
C ARG A 248 -8.23 17.04 23.92
N GLU A 249 -7.86 17.06 25.19
CA GLU A 249 -7.10 18.14 25.82
C GLU A 249 -5.71 18.29 25.16
N ALA A 250 -5.05 17.21 24.84
CA ALA A 250 -3.75 17.24 24.15
C ALA A 250 -3.88 17.85 22.74
N VAL A 251 -4.95 17.53 22.01
CA VAL A 251 -5.20 18.12 20.68
C VAL A 251 -5.51 19.61 20.80
N ILE A 252 -6.37 20.00 21.76
CA ILE A 252 -6.75 21.42 21.96
C ILE A 252 -5.53 22.24 22.41
N SER A 253 -4.75 21.76 23.39
CA SER A 253 -3.56 22.47 23.88
C SER A 253 -2.42 22.51 22.83
N GLY A 254 -2.31 21.47 22.01
CA GLY A 254 -1.36 21.40 20.90
C GLY A 254 -1.68 22.36 19.75
N ASN A 255 -2.93 22.80 19.66
CA ASN A 255 -3.45 23.75 18.67
C ASN A 255 -2.83 23.57 17.27
N PRO A 256 -3.13 22.45 16.55
CA PRO A 256 -2.55 22.18 15.24
C PRO A 256 -2.96 23.23 14.21
N GLN A 257 -2.03 23.53 13.29
CA GLN A 257 -2.27 24.40 12.13
C GLN A 257 -2.87 23.61 10.96
N TYR A 258 -2.67 22.28 10.96
CA TYR A 258 -3.18 21.36 9.96
C TYR A 258 -3.74 20.11 10.64
N ILE A 259 -4.92 19.67 10.18
CA ILE A 259 -5.58 18.44 10.64
C ILE A 259 -5.76 17.51 9.46
N PHE A 260 -5.33 16.27 9.62
CA PHE A 260 -5.51 15.19 8.66
C PHE A 260 -6.32 14.06 9.29
N ILE A 261 -7.43 13.67 8.68
CA ILE A 261 -8.27 12.56 9.13
C ILE A 261 -8.16 11.42 8.13
N GLY A 262 -7.61 10.31 8.57
CA GLY A 262 -7.49 9.09 7.77
C GLY A 262 -8.80 8.34 7.68
N GLY A 263 -9.24 8.02 6.47
CA GLY A 263 -10.46 7.27 6.20
C GLY A 263 -10.21 5.99 5.44
N SER A 264 -11.21 5.12 5.39
CA SER A 264 -11.24 3.93 4.54
C SER A 264 -12.69 3.45 4.38
N ILE A 265 -12.90 2.31 3.72
CA ILE A 265 -14.17 1.59 3.75
C ILE A 265 -13.97 0.36 4.62
N TRP A 266 -14.42 0.44 5.89
CA TRP A 266 -14.45 -0.68 6.83
C TRP A 266 -15.79 -1.40 6.78
N GLU A 267 -15.82 -2.67 7.20
CA GLU A 267 -17.03 -3.50 7.14
C GLU A 267 -18.19 -2.89 7.95
N ASN A 268 -17.90 -2.39 9.14
CA ASN A 268 -18.90 -1.87 10.08
C ASN A 268 -19.29 -0.40 9.83
N ALA A 269 -19.03 0.12 8.64
CA ALA A 269 -19.25 1.55 8.34
C ALA A 269 -20.72 1.96 8.16
N HIS A 270 -21.66 1.02 8.26
CA HIS A 270 -23.07 1.33 7.93
C HIS A 270 -23.74 2.28 8.91
N ASP A 271 -23.42 2.20 10.19
CA ASP A 271 -24.12 2.96 11.26
C ASP A 271 -23.26 4.07 11.88
N SER A 272 -22.12 4.37 11.28
CA SER A 272 -21.15 5.21 11.93
C SER A 272 -20.86 6.47 11.14
N ASP A 273 -20.43 7.46 11.87
CA ASP A 273 -19.84 8.70 11.40
C ASP A 273 -18.32 8.53 11.08
N GLN A 274 -17.85 7.28 10.87
CA GLN A 274 -16.49 6.96 10.48
C GLN A 274 -16.09 7.72 9.22
N MET A 275 -14.81 8.14 9.15
CA MET A 275 -14.27 8.76 7.96
C MET A 275 -14.21 7.76 6.81
N ARG A 276 -14.83 8.11 5.69
CA ARG A 276 -14.86 7.27 4.49
C ARG A 276 -14.00 7.88 3.40
N MET A 277 -13.06 7.09 2.89
CA MET A 277 -12.12 7.47 1.85
C MET A 277 -11.78 6.26 0.97
N GLY A 278 -11.19 6.51 -0.17
CA GLY A 278 -10.56 5.50 -1.03
C GLY A 278 -11.37 5.11 -2.24
N LEU A 279 -10.91 4.12 -2.91
CA LEU A 279 -11.16 3.58 -4.26
C LEU A 279 -12.49 3.98 -4.93
N THR A 280 -13.61 3.88 -4.24
CA THR A 280 -14.96 4.11 -4.81
C THR A 280 -15.80 5.09 -3.98
N VAL A 281 -15.19 5.81 -3.04
CA VAL A 281 -15.90 6.75 -2.19
C VAL A 281 -16.09 8.08 -2.91
N ASP A 282 -17.35 8.50 -3.06
CA ASP A 282 -17.70 9.80 -3.60
C ASP A 282 -17.20 10.92 -2.68
N GLU A 283 -16.63 12.00 -3.24
CA GLU A 283 -16.08 13.12 -2.48
C GLU A 283 -17.12 13.83 -1.62
N LYS A 284 -18.36 13.90 -2.07
CA LYS A 284 -19.47 14.48 -1.27
C LYS A 284 -19.67 13.69 0.03
N VAL A 285 -19.64 12.35 -0.04
CA VAL A 285 -19.74 11.49 1.14
C VAL A 285 -18.53 11.70 2.06
N ALA A 286 -17.32 11.73 1.50
CA ALA A 286 -16.10 11.99 2.26
C ALA A 286 -16.15 13.35 2.96
N ASN A 287 -16.61 14.40 2.24
CA ASN A 287 -16.72 15.76 2.77
C ASN A 287 -17.74 15.87 3.90
N GLU A 288 -18.91 15.23 3.78
CA GLU A 288 -19.91 15.17 4.86
C GLU A 288 -19.37 14.51 6.12
N ARG A 289 -18.61 13.41 5.96
CA ARG A 289 -17.94 12.74 7.09
C ARG A 289 -16.89 13.65 7.73
N LEU A 290 -16.05 14.29 6.93
CA LEU A 290 -14.99 15.17 7.42
C LEU A 290 -15.53 16.38 8.17
N LYS A 291 -16.69 16.94 7.76
CA LYS A 291 -17.44 17.98 8.50
C LYS A 291 -17.76 17.55 9.92
N GLY A 292 -18.13 16.28 10.14
CA GLY A 292 -18.41 15.75 11.47
C GLY A 292 -17.18 15.85 12.40
N PHE A 293 -16.00 15.56 11.91
CA PHE A 293 -14.75 15.72 12.67
C PHE A 293 -14.44 17.20 12.95
N ALA A 294 -14.55 18.07 11.96
CA ALA A 294 -14.30 19.51 12.14
C ALA A 294 -15.26 20.16 13.14
N ASN A 295 -16.47 19.63 13.27
CA ASN A 295 -17.51 20.13 14.18
C ASN A 295 -17.44 19.57 15.61
N ARG A 296 -16.38 18.87 15.97
CA ARG A 296 -16.18 18.38 17.35
C ARG A 296 -16.16 19.54 18.35
N PRO A 297 -16.63 19.32 19.59
CA PRO A 297 -16.60 20.34 20.62
C PRO A 297 -15.22 20.95 20.80
N LEU A 298 -15.15 22.29 20.83
CA LEU A 298 -13.95 23.13 20.93
C LEU A 298 -13.00 23.12 19.72
N TRP A 299 -13.25 22.32 18.69
CA TRP A 299 -12.39 22.32 17.50
C TRP A 299 -12.50 23.62 16.69
N ASN A 300 -13.58 24.35 16.80
CA ASN A 300 -13.73 25.71 16.26
C ASN A 300 -12.72 26.72 16.85
N THR A 301 -12.04 26.38 17.95
CA THR A 301 -10.95 27.20 18.52
C THR A 301 -9.60 26.93 17.90
N LEU A 302 -9.43 25.79 17.22
CA LEU A 302 -8.16 25.37 16.62
C LEU A 302 -7.81 26.21 15.39
N ASP A 303 -6.51 26.53 15.26
CA ASP A 303 -6.00 27.28 14.11
C ASP A 303 -6.33 26.57 12.78
N ALA A 304 -6.18 25.24 12.73
CA ALA A 304 -6.50 24.46 11.54
C ALA A 304 -7.96 24.63 11.09
N VAL A 305 -8.91 24.60 12.02
CA VAL A 305 -10.35 24.73 11.69
C VAL A 305 -10.69 26.16 11.27
N LYS A 306 -10.16 27.16 12.00
CA LYS A 306 -10.35 28.57 11.66
C LYS A 306 -9.80 28.94 10.28
N SER A 307 -8.68 28.33 9.89
CA SER A 307 -8.03 28.59 8.60
C SER A 307 -8.49 27.65 7.49
N GLY A 308 -9.42 26.73 7.78
CA GLY A 308 -9.91 25.74 6.83
C GLY A 308 -8.84 24.71 6.41
N HIS A 309 -7.87 24.41 7.28
CA HIS A 309 -6.81 23.45 7.02
C HIS A 309 -7.15 22.06 7.61
N VAL A 310 -8.28 21.51 7.19
CA VAL A 310 -8.77 20.19 7.55
C VAL A 310 -8.84 19.33 6.28
N TYR A 311 -8.23 18.16 6.31
CA TYR A 311 -8.01 17.31 5.14
C TYR A 311 -8.43 15.88 5.41
N GLY A 312 -9.03 15.21 4.41
CA GLY A 312 -9.27 13.78 4.39
C GLY A 312 -8.19 13.05 3.60
N LEU A 313 -7.70 11.92 4.10
CA LEU A 313 -6.69 11.08 3.46
C LEU A 313 -7.12 9.61 3.46
N ASP A 314 -6.89 8.90 2.36
CA ASP A 314 -7.18 7.46 2.32
C ASP A 314 -6.10 6.63 3.02
N HIS A 315 -6.43 6.15 4.21
CA HIS A 315 -5.60 5.22 4.96
C HIS A 315 -5.48 3.85 4.30
N GLY A 316 -6.48 3.50 3.48
CA GLY A 316 -6.51 2.23 2.75
C GLY A 316 -5.33 2.06 1.81
N SER A 317 -4.94 3.12 1.12
CA SER A 317 -3.87 3.11 0.12
C SER A 317 -2.45 3.22 0.68
N LEU A 318 -2.26 3.32 2.00
CA LEU A 318 -0.92 3.16 2.59
C LEU A 318 -0.43 1.71 2.51
N ARG A 319 0.83 1.50 2.80
CA ARG A 319 1.51 0.19 2.73
C ARG A 319 1.54 -0.33 1.29
N ASN A 320 1.74 0.59 0.36
CA ASN A 320 1.70 0.35 -1.08
C ASN A 320 2.87 1.07 -1.75
N ILE A 321 3.43 0.50 -2.82
CA ILE A 321 4.50 1.15 -3.61
C ILE A 321 4.03 2.47 -4.25
N ALA A 322 2.75 2.77 -4.23
CA ALA A 322 2.18 4.02 -4.71
C ALA A 322 1.89 5.04 -3.60
N ASP A 323 2.17 4.74 -2.31
CA ASP A 323 1.82 5.61 -1.19
C ASP A 323 2.69 6.88 -1.07
N TRP A 324 3.73 7.01 -1.88
CA TRP A 324 4.48 8.25 -2.06
C TRP A 324 3.57 9.45 -2.41
N ALA A 325 2.43 9.19 -3.05
CA ALA A 325 1.48 10.23 -3.43
C ALA A 325 0.95 11.01 -2.21
N PHE A 326 0.76 10.34 -1.07
CA PHE A 326 0.34 10.99 0.18
C PHE A 326 1.45 11.86 0.78
N THR A 327 2.70 11.46 0.65
CA THR A 327 3.84 12.28 1.07
C THR A 327 3.91 13.58 0.24
N VAL A 328 3.75 13.47 -1.07
CA VAL A 328 3.70 14.64 -1.98
C VAL A 328 2.51 15.53 -1.66
N TYR A 329 1.32 14.94 -1.40
CA TYR A 329 0.12 15.71 -1.08
C TYR A 329 0.29 16.51 0.22
N ILE A 330 0.75 15.86 1.28
CA ILE A 330 0.98 16.55 2.57
C ILE A 330 2.05 17.63 2.41
N ALA A 331 3.14 17.38 1.65
CA ALA A 331 4.12 18.41 1.33
C ALA A 331 3.49 19.61 0.61
N LYS A 332 2.62 19.36 -0.39
CA LYS A 332 1.89 20.42 -1.11
C LYS A 332 0.93 21.19 -0.19
N VAL A 333 0.27 20.51 0.74
CA VAL A 333 -0.61 21.17 1.73
C VAL A 333 0.18 22.08 2.67
N LEU A 334 1.34 21.63 3.16
CA LEU A 334 2.17 22.40 4.09
C LEU A 334 2.96 23.52 3.40
N TYR A 335 3.36 23.32 2.14
CA TYR A 335 4.25 24.20 1.38
C TYR A 335 3.68 24.45 -0.05
N PRO A 336 2.48 25.04 -0.18
CA PRO A 336 1.75 25.08 -1.44
C PRO A 336 2.51 25.73 -2.59
N GLU A 337 3.22 26.85 -2.34
CA GLU A 337 4.02 27.53 -3.37
C GLU A 337 5.19 26.68 -3.88
N THR A 338 5.75 25.80 -3.02
CA THR A 338 6.90 24.95 -3.34
C THR A 338 6.51 23.76 -4.20
N PHE A 339 5.25 23.32 -4.13
CA PHE A 339 4.72 22.13 -4.79
C PHE A 339 3.50 22.44 -5.68
N GLU A 340 3.36 23.67 -6.15
CA GLU A 340 2.21 24.09 -6.99
C GLU A 340 2.12 23.29 -8.29
N ASP A 341 3.28 22.94 -8.88
CA ASP A 341 3.45 22.17 -10.12
C ASP A 341 3.13 20.68 -9.99
N MET A 342 2.89 20.15 -8.79
CA MET A 342 2.64 18.74 -8.56
C MET A 342 1.15 18.46 -8.33
N ASP A 343 0.66 17.40 -8.97
CA ASP A 343 -0.69 16.87 -8.75
C ASP A 343 -0.58 15.38 -8.33
N PRO A 344 -0.47 15.10 -7.02
CA PRO A 344 -0.29 13.75 -6.52
C PRO A 344 -1.51 12.84 -6.72
N ASP A 345 -2.73 13.37 -6.75
CA ASP A 345 -3.94 12.60 -7.03
C ASP A 345 -3.96 12.14 -8.50
N GLN A 346 -3.69 13.04 -9.43
CA GLN A 346 -3.60 12.70 -10.85
C GLN A 346 -2.46 11.70 -11.11
N ALA A 347 -1.31 11.88 -10.45
CA ALA A 347 -0.16 11.00 -10.61
C ALA A 347 -0.44 9.58 -10.07
N LEU A 348 -1.14 9.46 -8.93
CA LEU A 348 -1.60 8.18 -8.39
C LEU A 348 -2.56 7.48 -9.37
N ARG A 349 -3.53 8.21 -9.91
CA ARG A 349 -4.48 7.67 -10.90
C ARG A 349 -3.79 7.24 -12.19
N ALA A 350 -2.79 7.99 -12.66
CA ALA A 350 -2.01 7.65 -13.84
C ALA A 350 -1.20 6.35 -13.64
N LEU A 351 -0.64 6.14 -12.44
CA LEU A 351 0.06 4.91 -12.08
C LEU A 351 -0.87 3.69 -12.16
N TYR A 352 -2.04 3.76 -11.53
CA TYR A 352 -3.02 2.67 -11.59
C TYR A 352 -3.53 2.43 -13.02
N LYS A 353 -3.83 3.48 -13.77
CA LYS A 353 -4.23 3.36 -15.18
C LYS A 353 -3.17 2.63 -16.01
N ARG A 354 -1.90 2.82 -15.70
CA ARG A 354 -0.78 2.16 -16.39
C ARG A 354 -0.63 0.69 -16.05
N TYR A 355 -0.76 0.33 -14.75
CA TYR A 355 -0.42 -1.02 -14.27
C TYR A 355 -1.62 -1.90 -13.95
N LEU A 356 -2.75 -1.32 -13.56
CA LEU A 356 -3.99 -2.02 -13.21
C LEU A 356 -5.22 -1.29 -13.75
N PRO A 357 -5.34 -1.12 -15.09
CA PRO A 357 -6.36 -0.27 -15.72
C PRO A 357 -7.82 -0.70 -15.44
N LYS A 358 -8.05 -1.96 -15.03
CA LYS A 358 -9.39 -2.46 -14.68
C LYS A 358 -9.83 -2.12 -13.26
N VAL A 359 -8.89 -1.76 -12.38
CA VAL A 359 -9.24 -1.40 -11.00
C VAL A 359 -9.87 -0.01 -11.02
N ASP A 360 -11.10 0.07 -10.53
CA ASP A 360 -11.82 1.35 -10.39
C ASP A 360 -11.21 2.16 -9.24
N ILE A 361 -10.57 3.26 -9.62
CA ILE A 361 -9.94 4.21 -8.69
C ILE A 361 -10.58 5.59 -8.80
N SER A 362 -11.85 5.66 -9.17
CA SER A 362 -12.58 6.94 -9.34
C SER A 362 -12.87 7.64 -8.02
N GLY A 363 -12.69 6.97 -6.88
CA GLY A 363 -13.00 7.52 -5.57
C GLY A 363 -12.06 8.60 -5.06
N THR A 364 -12.18 8.94 -3.79
CA THR A 364 -11.53 10.09 -3.14
C THR A 364 -10.39 9.62 -2.26
N TYR A 365 -9.15 10.02 -2.61
CA TYR A 365 -7.93 9.61 -1.88
C TYR A 365 -7.39 10.70 -0.97
N MET A 366 -7.53 11.95 -1.38
CA MET A 366 -7.02 13.11 -0.68
C MET A 366 -7.82 14.35 -1.09
N PHE A 367 -8.30 15.11 -0.12
CA PHE A 367 -9.04 16.34 -0.39
C PHE A 367 -9.03 17.29 0.81
N LYS A 368 -9.36 18.56 0.57
CA LYS A 368 -9.56 19.58 1.58
C LYS A 368 -11.05 19.71 1.89
N LEU A 369 -11.38 19.86 3.17
CA LEU A 369 -12.75 20.16 3.63
C LEU A 369 -13.31 21.42 2.94
N HIS A 370 -14.54 21.32 2.40
CA HIS A 370 -15.26 22.42 1.77
C HIS A 370 -16.77 22.40 2.06
#